data_19f15a49b4d32d4e69d9276d24619347
#
_entry.id   19f15a49b4d32d4e69d9276d24619347
#
_cell.length_a   1.000
_cell.length_b   1.000
_cell.length_c   1.000
_cell.angle_alpha   90.00
_cell.angle_beta   90.00
_cell.angle_gamma   90.00
#
_symmetry.space_group_name_H-M   'P 1'
#
loop_
_entity.id
_entity.type
_entity.pdbx_description
1 polymer ?
#
loop_
_entity_poly.entity_id
_entity_poly.type
_entity_poly.pdbx_seq_one_letter_code
_entity_poly.pdbx_strand_id
1 'polypeptide(L)'
;LVTGVAWYHYTYMRKHWEAFETSPLVMRYIDWLITVPLQVAEFYLILAAIGVATAALFWRLFGASLVMLVAGFLSESGIDAVDGMEWPLFIVGCLAWGYIIYELWVGEAKEKVGSGSEGTQFAFKAMAIILTVGWAIYPIGWIMGQDAGASGVENLNILYNIADVVNKTAFGLMVWYAATMDTKASGSEE
;
A
#
# COMPACT_ATOMS: atom_id res chain seq x y z
N LEU A 1 -3.16 2.36 13.48
CA LEU A 1 -4.38 1.73 12.96
C LEU A 1 -4.05 0.69 11.88
N VAL A 2 -3.41 1.10 10.76
CA VAL A 2 -3.07 0.23 9.62
C VAL A 2 -2.34 -1.04 10.05
N THR A 3 -1.27 -0.92 10.83
CA THR A 3 -0.51 -2.06 11.35
C THR A 3 -1.36 -2.98 12.23
N GLY A 4 -2.23 -2.41 13.08
CA GLY A 4 -3.11 -3.19 13.96
C GLY A 4 -4.16 -3.98 13.20
N VAL A 5 -4.75 -3.39 12.15
CA VAL A 5 -5.70 -4.08 11.26
C VAL A 5 -5.00 -5.24 10.56
N ALA A 6 -3.81 -5.01 9.99
CA ALA A 6 -3.03 -6.05 9.34
C ALA A 6 -2.71 -7.22 10.28
N TRP A 7 -2.22 -6.94 11.49
CA TRP A 7 -1.93 -7.98 12.50
C TRP A 7 -3.14 -8.84 12.84
N TYR A 8 -4.31 -8.22 12.99
CA TYR A 8 -5.56 -8.94 13.24
C TYR A 8 -5.91 -9.86 12.07
N HIS A 9 -5.86 -9.33 10.84
CA HIS A 9 -6.16 -10.10 9.64
C HIS A 9 -5.20 -11.26 9.39
N TYR A 10 -3.89 -11.10 9.66
CA TYR A 10 -2.92 -12.21 9.52
C TYR A 10 -3.24 -13.40 10.40
N THR A 11 -3.65 -13.15 11.65
CA THR A 11 -4.07 -14.24 12.53
C THR A 11 -5.29 -14.96 11.96
N TYR A 12 -6.20 -14.22 11.36
CA TYR A 12 -7.42 -14.76 10.74
C TYR A 12 -7.12 -15.52 9.44
N MET A 13 -6.29 -14.96 8.58
CA MET A 13 -5.87 -15.57 7.31
C MET A 13 -5.10 -16.86 7.52
N ARG A 14 -4.23 -16.91 8.54
CA ARG A 14 -3.52 -18.11 8.89
C ARG A 14 -4.47 -19.25 9.34
N LYS A 15 -5.43 -18.94 10.20
CA LYS A 15 -6.43 -19.92 10.63
C LYS A 15 -7.28 -20.44 9.47
N HIS A 16 -7.60 -19.57 8.50
CA HIS A 16 -8.31 -19.98 7.30
C HIS A 16 -7.47 -20.96 6.47
N TRP A 17 -6.20 -20.65 6.26
CA TRP A 17 -5.28 -21.54 5.55
C TRP A 17 -5.15 -22.89 6.24
N GLU A 18 -4.93 -22.89 7.55
CA GLU A 18 -4.81 -24.12 8.37
C GLU A 18 -6.08 -24.99 8.32
N ALA A 19 -7.26 -24.37 8.17
CA ALA A 19 -8.55 -25.09 8.17
C ALA A 19 -8.97 -25.59 6.77
N PHE A 20 -8.66 -24.85 5.71
CA PHE A 20 -9.23 -25.09 4.38
C PHE A 20 -8.18 -25.33 3.28
N GLU A 21 -6.91 -25.15 3.58
CA GLU A 21 -5.78 -25.29 2.62
C GLU A 21 -5.97 -24.46 1.32
N THR A 22 -6.76 -23.37 1.40
CA THR A 22 -7.04 -22.48 0.27
C THR A 22 -6.53 -21.09 0.55
N SER A 23 -6.11 -20.37 -0.50
CA SER A 23 -5.63 -18.99 -0.36
C SER A 23 -6.70 -18.10 0.26
N PRO A 24 -6.41 -17.33 1.34
CA PRO A 24 -7.35 -16.42 1.97
C PRO A 24 -7.53 -15.11 1.18
N LEU A 25 -7.76 -15.21 -0.14
CA LEU A 25 -7.79 -14.10 -1.08
C LEU A 25 -8.76 -12.99 -0.64
N VAL A 26 -10.01 -13.35 -0.39
CA VAL A 26 -11.06 -12.37 0.00
C VAL A 26 -10.66 -11.62 1.28
N MET A 27 -10.15 -12.35 2.29
CA MET A 27 -9.73 -11.74 3.55
C MET A 27 -8.55 -10.79 3.36
N ARG A 28 -7.61 -11.14 2.48
CA ARG A 28 -6.46 -10.28 2.12
C ARG A 28 -6.94 -8.98 1.46
N TYR A 29 -7.85 -9.05 0.51
CA TYR A 29 -8.38 -7.85 -0.12
C TYR A 29 -9.28 -7.02 0.79
N ILE A 30 -9.97 -7.62 1.77
CA ILE A 30 -10.65 -6.86 2.83
C ILE A 30 -9.63 -6.05 3.64
N ASP A 31 -8.51 -6.67 4.06
CA ASP A 31 -7.42 -5.96 4.74
C ASP A 31 -6.88 -4.83 3.87
N TRP A 32 -6.53 -5.11 2.64
CA TRP A 32 -5.93 -4.13 1.74
C TRP A 32 -6.88 -2.97 1.38
N LEU A 33 -8.17 -3.23 1.20
CA LEU A 33 -9.19 -2.18 0.97
C LEU A 33 -9.34 -1.22 2.14
N ILE A 34 -8.96 -1.63 3.34
CA ILE A 34 -8.92 -0.76 4.51
C ILE A 34 -7.56 -0.09 4.63
N THR A 35 -6.47 -0.87 4.58
CA THR A 35 -5.13 -0.40 4.94
C THR A 35 -4.44 0.40 3.85
N VAL A 36 -4.60 0.03 2.58
CA VAL A 36 -3.90 0.68 1.46
C VAL A 36 -4.41 2.10 1.19
N PRO A 37 -5.74 2.36 1.09
CA PRO A 37 -6.23 3.73 0.98
C PRO A 37 -5.83 4.61 2.16
N LEU A 38 -5.74 4.05 3.38
CA LEU A 38 -5.25 4.78 4.55
C LEU A 38 -3.76 5.13 4.43
N GLN A 39 -2.90 4.20 3.98
CA GLN A 39 -1.49 4.48 3.73
C GLN A 39 -1.30 5.56 2.66
N VAL A 40 -2.10 5.51 1.60
CA VAL A 40 -2.09 6.55 0.57
C VAL A 40 -2.58 7.89 1.12
N ALA A 41 -3.59 7.89 1.99
CA ALA A 41 -4.06 9.08 2.68
C ALA A 41 -2.99 9.69 3.62
N GLU A 42 -2.06 8.90 4.16
CA GLU A 42 -0.97 9.41 5.00
C GLU A 42 -0.05 10.37 4.23
N PHE A 43 0.17 10.18 2.92
CA PHE A 43 0.87 11.18 2.10
C PHE A 43 0.12 12.50 2.05
N TYR A 44 -1.20 12.44 1.89
CA TYR A 44 -2.04 13.64 1.94
C TYR A 44 -1.96 14.32 3.30
N LEU A 45 -2.01 13.55 4.41
CA LEU A 45 -1.97 14.10 5.76
C LEU A 45 -0.64 14.81 6.07
N ILE A 46 0.48 14.27 5.59
CA ILE A 46 1.79 14.95 5.71
C ILE A 46 1.76 16.30 4.97
N LEU A 47 1.22 16.34 3.75
CA LEU A 47 1.09 17.59 2.99
C LEU A 47 0.07 18.55 3.62
N ALA A 48 -0.98 18.03 4.25
CA ALA A 48 -1.97 18.82 4.98
C ALA A 48 -1.37 19.46 6.24
N ALA A 49 -0.50 18.76 6.94
CA ALA A 49 0.19 19.28 8.11
C ALA A 49 1.07 20.51 7.81
N ILE A 50 1.61 20.59 6.59
CA ILE A 50 2.38 21.77 6.11
C ILE A 50 1.53 22.76 5.30
N GLY A 51 0.20 22.57 5.26
CA GLY A 51 -0.75 23.51 4.65
C GLY A 51 -0.80 23.53 3.12
N VAL A 52 -0.23 22.54 2.44
CA VAL A 52 -0.14 22.53 0.96
C VAL A 52 -1.01 21.46 0.29
N ALA A 53 -1.72 20.63 1.05
CA ALA A 53 -2.57 19.58 0.50
C ALA A 53 -3.78 20.15 -0.25
N THR A 54 -4.17 19.49 -1.34
CA THR A 54 -5.40 19.80 -2.09
C THR A 54 -6.37 18.62 -2.04
N ALA A 55 -7.66 18.89 -1.96
CA ALA A 55 -8.68 17.84 -2.04
C ALA A 55 -8.59 17.06 -3.36
N ALA A 56 -8.20 17.72 -4.46
CA ALA A 56 -8.01 17.07 -5.75
C ALA A 56 -6.91 16.00 -5.69
N LEU A 57 -5.76 16.30 -5.07
CA LEU A 57 -4.67 15.34 -4.87
C LEU A 57 -5.14 14.15 -4.03
N PHE A 58 -5.86 14.42 -2.93
CA PHE A 58 -6.43 13.36 -2.10
C PHE A 58 -7.29 12.40 -2.93
N TRP A 59 -8.27 12.92 -3.68
CA TRP A 59 -9.19 12.06 -4.43
C TRP A 59 -8.53 11.32 -5.59
N ARG A 60 -7.49 11.90 -6.21
CA ARG A 60 -6.70 11.22 -7.24
C ARG A 60 -5.95 10.03 -6.66
N LEU A 61 -5.22 10.22 -5.56
CA LEU A 61 -4.46 9.16 -4.91
C LEU A 61 -5.38 8.09 -4.33
N PHE A 62 -6.43 8.51 -3.62
CA PHE A 62 -7.41 7.60 -3.04
C PHE A 62 -8.14 6.79 -4.11
N GLY A 63 -8.63 7.45 -5.17
CA GLY A 63 -9.30 6.78 -6.28
C GLY A 63 -8.38 5.80 -7.02
N ALA A 64 -7.13 6.20 -7.27
CA ALA A 64 -6.14 5.30 -7.88
C ALA A 64 -5.88 4.05 -7.02
N SER A 65 -5.81 4.20 -5.68
CA SER A 65 -5.65 3.05 -4.77
C SER A 65 -6.84 2.10 -4.82
N LEU A 66 -8.06 2.62 -4.92
CA LEU A 66 -9.26 1.77 -5.08
C LEU A 66 -9.28 1.05 -6.43
N VAL A 67 -8.96 1.74 -7.53
CA VAL A 67 -8.85 1.12 -8.86
C VAL A 67 -7.80 0.00 -8.85
N MET A 68 -6.63 0.26 -8.26
CA MET A 68 -5.56 -0.74 -8.12
C MET A 68 -6.05 -1.99 -7.40
N LEU A 69 -6.74 -1.83 -6.27
CA LEU A 69 -7.19 -2.95 -5.45
C LEU A 69 -8.35 -3.71 -6.06
N VAL A 70 -9.34 -3.00 -6.63
CA VAL A 70 -10.49 -3.66 -7.26
C VAL A 70 -10.05 -4.42 -8.51
N ALA A 71 -9.23 -3.82 -9.35
CA ALA A 71 -8.68 -4.49 -10.53
C ALA A 71 -7.81 -5.70 -10.13
N GLY A 72 -6.96 -5.56 -9.11
CA GLY A 72 -6.17 -6.66 -8.57
C GLY A 72 -7.03 -7.79 -8.02
N PHE A 73 -8.07 -7.48 -7.24
CA PHE A 73 -9.01 -8.49 -6.74
C PHE A 73 -9.69 -9.24 -7.87
N LEU A 74 -10.23 -8.54 -8.85
CA LEU A 74 -10.92 -9.15 -9.97
C LEU A 74 -9.98 -10.03 -10.81
N SER A 75 -8.70 -9.64 -10.94
CA SER A 75 -7.69 -10.43 -11.67
C SER A 75 -7.33 -11.77 -10.99
N GLU A 76 -7.57 -11.88 -9.67
CA GLU A 76 -7.27 -13.08 -8.89
C GLU A 76 -8.51 -13.87 -8.47
N SER A 77 -9.70 -13.29 -8.62
CA SER A 77 -10.92 -13.78 -7.95
C SER A 77 -11.51 -15.07 -8.54
N GLY A 78 -11.18 -15.40 -9.81
CA GLY A 78 -11.82 -16.52 -10.51
C GLY A 78 -13.34 -16.37 -10.69
N ILE A 79 -13.86 -15.15 -10.66
CA ILE A 79 -15.29 -14.87 -10.88
C ILE A 79 -15.61 -15.03 -12.37
N ASP A 80 -16.58 -15.88 -12.71
CA ASP A 80 -16.99 -16.18 -14.11
C ASP A 80 -17.25 -14.92 -14.95
N ALA A 81 -17.75 -13.85 -14.34
CA ALA A 81 -18.06 -12.59 -15.04
C ALA A 81 -16.82 -11.89 -15.62
N VAL A 82 -15.63 -12.21 -15.14
CA VAL A 82 -14.35 -11.62 -15.58
C VAL A 82 -13.36 -12.69 -16.07
N ASP A 83 -13.85 -13.89 -16.37
CA ASP A 83 -13.03 -14.97 -16.91
C ASP A 83 -12.33 -14.54 -18.22
N GLY A 84 -11.03 -14.85 -18.33
CA GLY A 84 -10.17 -14.40 -19.43
C GLY A 84 -9.75 -12.94 -19.37
N MET A 85 -10.11 -12.20 -18.31
CA MET A 85 -9.71 -10.81 -18.10
C MET A 85 -8.61 -10.63 -17.05
N GLU A 86 -7.99 -11.71 -16.57
CA GLU A 86 -7.01 -11.69 -15.48
C GLU A 86 -5.83 -10.76 -15.82
N TRP A 87 -5.22 -10.94 -16.98
CA TRP A 87 -4.12 -10.10 -17.44
C TRP A 87 -4.51 -8.63 -17.71
N PRO A 88 -5.59 -8.35 -18.46
CA PRO A 88 -6.08 -6.97 -18.60
C PRO A 88 -6.33 -6.26 -17.26
N LEU A 89 -7.00 -6.93 -16.31
CA LEU A 89 -7.28 -6.38 -14.98
C LEU A 89 -6.01 -6.18 -14.16
N PHE A 90 -5.08 -7.12 -14.20
CA PHE A 90 -3.75 -6.97 -13.59
C PHE A 90 -3.02 -5.73 -14.13
N ILE A 91 -3.01 -5.54 -15.46
CA ILE A 91 -2.39 -4.37 -16.08
C ILE A 91 -3.06 -3.07 -15.60
N VAL A 92 -4.39 -3.02 -15.53
CA VAL A 92 -5.12 -1.86 -14.98
C VAL A 92 -4.69 -1.56 -13.53
N GLY A 93 -4.56 -2.59 -12.70
CA GLY A 93 -4.04 -2.45 -11.34
C GLY A 93 -2.62 -1.89 -11.30
N CYS A 94 -1.72 -2.40 -12.13
CA CYS A 94 -0.35 -1.92 -12.24
C CYS A 94 -0.28 -0.46 -12.75
N LEU A 95 -1.12 -0.07 -13.70
CA LEU A 95 -1.19 1.30 -14.19
C LEU A 95 -1.68 2.27 -13.10
N ALA A 96 -2.66 1.87 -12.30
CA ALA A 96 -3.13 2.66 -11.17
C ALA A 96 -2.05 2.82 -10.10
N TRP A 97 -1.29 1.76 -9.79
CA TRP A 97 -0.11 1.84 -8.92
C TRP A 97 0.98 2.74 -9.51
N GLY A 98 1.28 2.60 -10.80
CA GLY A 98 2.23 3.45 -11.52
C GLY A 98 1.84 4.94 -11.48
N TYR A 99 0.53 5.24 -11.54
CA TYR A 99 0.03 6.61 -11.37
C TYR A 99 0.30 7.16 -9.96
N ILE A 100 0.08 6.35 -8.91
CA ILE A 100 0.43 6.75 -7.53
C ILE A 100 1.93 7.02 -7.43
N ILE A 101 2.78 6.14 -7.96
CA ILE A 101 4.24 6.35 -8.02
C ILE A 101 4.58 7.66 -8.73
N TYR A 102 3.96 7.93 -9.87
CA TYR A 102 4.17 9.18 -10.60
C TYR A 102 3.87 10.42 -9.74
N GLU A 103 2.72 10.45 -9.04
CA GLU A 103 2.37 11.57 -8.16
C GLU A 103 3.39 11.76 -7.02
N LEU A 104 3.92 10.67 -6.46
CA LEU A 104 4.88 10.72 -5.37
C LEU A 104 6.31 11.12 -5.79
N TRP A 105 6.71 10.86 -7.04
CA TRP A 105 8.09 11.11 -7.50
C TRP A 105 8.21 12.27 -8.48
N VAL A 106 7.16 12.62 -9.20
CA VAL A 106 7.19 13.61 -10.30
C VAL A 106 6.02 14.60 -10.21
N GLY A 107 4.85 14.13 -9.75
CA GLY A 107 3.61 14.88 -9.75
C GLY A 107 3.49 15.92 -8.63
N GLU A 108 2.24 16.37 -8.40
CA GLU A 108 1.91 17.43 -7.45
C GLU A 108 2.36 17.12 -6.02
N ALA A 109 2.28 15.86 -5.58
CA ALA A 109 2.70 15.48 -4.24
C ALA A 109 4.20 15.73 -4.01
N LYS A 110 5.03 15.37 -5.01
CA LYS A 110 6.48 15.61 -4.97
C LYS A 110 6.83 17.10 -4.96
N GLU A 111 6.15 17.87 -5.76
CA GLU A 111 6.37 19.34 -5.82
C GLU A 111 6.05 19.98 -4.47
N LYS A 112 4.91 19.64 -3.90
CA LYS A 112 4.41 20.26 -2.67
C LYS A 112 5.22 19.93 -1.43
N VAL A 113 5.73 18.70 -1.30
CA VAL A 113 6.52 18.30 -0.13
C VAL A 113 7.83 19.07 0.01
N GLY A 114 8.34 19.66 -1.08
CA GLY A 114 9.56 20.47 -1.07
C GLY A 114 9.49 21.70 -0.16
N SER A 115 8.29 22.17 0.21
CA SER A 115 8.10 23.29 1.15
C SER A 115 8.09 22.86 2.63
N GLY A 116 8.11 21.55 2.90
CA GLY A 116 8.13 21.02 4.27
C GLY A 116 9.50 21.02 4.92
N SER A 117 9.53 20.74 6.21
CA SER A 117 10.76 20.54 6.99
C SER A 117 11.61 19.38 6.43
N GLU A 118 12.88 19.30 6.83
CA GLU A 118 13.75 18.18 6.47
C GLU A 118 13.16 16.84 6.94
N GLY A 119 12.57 16.79 8.15
CA GLY A 119 11.89 15.63 8.68
C GLY A 119 10.70 15.20 7.83
N THR A 120 9.85 16.16 7.45
CA THR A 120 8.70 15.94 6.56
C THR A 120 9.14 15.39 5.20
N GLN A 121 10.16 16.00 4.57
CA GLN A 121 10.68 15.56 3.27
C GLN A 121 11.33 14.17 3.35
N PHE A 122 12.08 13.88 4.42
CA PHE A 122 12.67 12.57 4.66
C PHE A 122 11.60 11.50 4.80
N ALA A 123 10.60 11.71 5.65
CA ALA A 123 9.53 10.73 5.86
C ALA A 123 8.73 10.48 4.58
N PHE A 124 8.34 11.54 3.87
CA PHE A 124 7.65 11.43 2.58
C PHE A 124 8.44 10.58 1.59
N LYS A 125 9.75 10.85 1.45
CA LYS A 125 10.62 10.09 0.55
C LYS A 125 10.77 8.63 0.98
N ALA A 126 10.93 8.37 2.28
CA ALA A 126 11.03 7.01 2.81
C ALA A 126 9.75 6.21 2.55
N MET A 127 8.58 6.81 2.81
CA MET A 127 7.28 6.22 2.51
C MET A 127 7.10 5.96 1.01
N ALA A 128 7.51 6.90 0.14
CA ALA A 128 7.47 6.72 -1.31
C ALA A 128 8.36 5.57 -1.79
N ILE A 129 9.53 5.36 -1.17
CA ILE A 129 10.40 4.21 -1.45
C ILE A 129 9.70 2.91 -1.03
N ILE A 130 9.11 2.85 0.17
CA ILE A 130 8.37 1.67 0.65
C ILE A 130 7.22 1.34 -0.32
N LEU A 131 6.44 2.34 -0.74
CA LEU A 131 5.35 2.15 -1.68
C LEU A 131 5.85 1.69 -3.06
N THR A 132 6.97 2.22 -3.54
CA THR A 132 7.49 1.88 -4.86
C THR A 132 8.18 0.51 -4.87
N VAL A 133 9.11 0.29 -3.93
CA VAL A 133 9.94 -0.92 -3.89
C VAL A 133 9.28 -2.03 -3.09
N GLY A 134 8.75 -1.70 -1.91
CA GLY A 134 8.11 -2.67 -1.03
C GLY A 134 6.83 -3.27 -1.62
N TRP A 135 6.04 -2.44 -2.35
CA TRP A 135 4.81 -2.94 -2.98
C TRP A 135 5.05 -3.67 -4.29
N ALA A 136 6.23 -3.57 -4.91
CA ALA A 136 6.57 -4.34 -6.11
C ALA A 136 6.48 -5.86 -5.90
N ILE A 137 6.57 -6.31 -4.65
CA ILE A 137 6.46 -7.73 -4.30
C ILE A 137 5.08 -8.32 -4.67
N TYR A 138 4.00 -7.51 -4.64
CA TYR A 138 2.65 -8.00 -4.92
C TYR A 138 2.43 -8.31 -6.39
N PRO A 139 2.71 -7.41 -7.36
CA PRO A 139 2.60 -7.75 -8.77
C PRO A 139 3.61 -8.82 -9.21
N ILE A 140 4.81 -8.86 -8.64
CA ILE A 140 5.77 -9.94 -8.91
C ILE A 140 5.22 -11.27 -8.40
N GLY A 141 4.68 -11.31 -7.19
CA GLY A 141 4.07 -12.51 -6.64
C GLY A 141 2.86 -12.97 -7.46
N TRP A 142 2.03 -12.04 -7.95
CA TRP A 142 0.91 -12.37 -8.83
C TRP A 142 1.38 -13.10 -10.10
N ILE A 143 2.41 -12.56 -10.78
CA ILE A 143 2.99 -13.19 -11.98
C ILE A 143 3.54 -14.58 -11.65
N MET A 144 4.30 -14.71 -10.55
CA MET A 144 4.86 -15.99 -10.14
C MET A 144 3.79 -17.00 -9.73
N GLY A 145 2.66 -16.52 -9.24
CA GLY A 145 1.53 -17.35 -8.79
C GLY A 145 0.76 -18.01 -9.93
N GLN A 146 0.85 -17.49 -11.17
CA GLN A 146 0.08 -18.00 -12.31
C GLN A 146 0.39 -19.48 -12.63
N ASP A 147 1.65 -19.87 -12.48
CA ASP A 147 2.10 -21.25 -12.75
C ASP A 147 2.49 -22.02 -11.47
N ALA A 148 2.21 -21.44 -10.29
CA ALA A 148 2.58 -22.03 -9.01
C ALA A 148 1.62 -23.17 -8.64
N GLY A 149 2.14 -24.37 -8.42
CA GLY A 149 1.36 -25.42 -7.75
C GLY A 149 1.03 -25.09 -6.30
N ALA A 150 0.33 -25.95 -5.58
CA ALA A 150 -0.14 -25.72 -4.20
C ALA A 150 0.97 -25.21 -3.24
N SER A 151 2.18 -25.80 -3.30
CA SER A 151 3.32 -25.34 -2.49
C SER A 151 3.83 -23.95 -2.88
N GLY A 152 3.72 -23.58 -4.14
CA GLY A 152 4.06 -22.23 -4.61
C GLY A 152 3.09 -21.18 -4.06
N VAL A 153 1.80 -21.48 -4.06
CA VAL A 153 0.75 -20.62 -3.48
C VAL A 153 0.96 -20.41 -1.97
N GLU A 154 1.34 -21.46 -1.23
CA GLU A 154 1.67 -21.35 0.18
C GLU A 154 2.84 -20.39 0.42
N ASN A 155 3.93 -20.56 -0.33
CA ASN A 155 5.11 -19.70 -0.21
C ASN A 155 4.78 -18.23 -0.55
N LEU A 156 3.94 -17.99 -1.56
CA LEU A 156 3.47 -16.64 -1.89
C LEU A 156 2.62 -16.03 -0.77
N ASN A 157 1.75 -16.81 -0.13
CA ASN A 157 0.97 -16.33 1.02
C ASN A 157 1.88 -15.92 2.19
N ILE A 158 2.91 -16.71 2.50
CA ILE A 158 3.90 -16.38 3.53
C ILE A 158 4.64 -15.10 3.17
N LEU A 159 5.09 -14.99 1.91
CA LEU A 159 5.82 -13.83 1.42
C LEU A 159 4.98 -12.55 1.53
N TYR A 160 3.72 -12.58 1.10
CA TYR A 160 2.80 -11.46 1.22
C TYR A 160 2.57 -11.04 2.67
N ASN A 161 2.39 -12.00 3.58
CA ASN A 161 2.19 -11.72 5.00
C ASN A 161 3.41 -11.02 5.62
N ILE A 162 4.63 -11.49 5.31
CA ILE A 162 5.88 -10.87 5.78
C ILE A 162 6.02 -9.47 5.17
N ALA A 163 5.81 -9.34 3.87
CA ALA A 163 5.90 -8.06 3.17
C ALA A 163 4.93 -7.03 3.77
N ASP A 164 3.71 -7.44 4.06
CA ASP A 164 2.70 -6.56 4.66
C ASP A 164 3.10 -6.08 6.05
N VAL A 165 3.57 -6.98 6.93
CA VAL A 165 4.05 -6.59 8.27
C VAL A 165 5.18 -5.58 8.16
N VAL A 166 6.19 -5.85 7.30
CA VAL A 166 7.35 -4.98 7.13
C VAL A 166 6.94 -3.65 6.53
N ASN A 167 6.22 -3.65 5.42
CA ASN A 167 5.84 -2.43 4.70
C ASN A 167 4.93 -1.53 5.56
N LYS A 168 3.91 -2.09 6.20
CA LYS A 168 2.95 -1.32 7.00
C LYS A 168 3.58 -0.78 8.29
N THR A 169 4.43 -1.59 8.95
CA THR A 169 5.14 -1.15 10.16
C THR A 169 6.17 -0.07 9.83
N ALA A 170 6.99 -0.28 8.79
CA ALA A 170 8.00 0.70 8.37
C ALA A 170 7.33 2.02 7.95
N PHE A 171 6.21 1.97 7.25
CA PHE A 171 5.45 3.14 6.83
C PHE A 171 4.99 3.97 8.04
N GLY A 172 4.34 3.35 9.03
CA GLY A 172 3.92 4.02 10.25
C GLY A 172 5.07 4.59 11.07
N LEU A 173 6.23 3.90 11.09
CA LEU A 173 7.44 4.40 11.76
C LEU A 173 7.99 5.65 11.08
N MET A 174 7.89 5.78 9.75
CA MET A 174 8.35 6.99 9.05
C MET A 174 7.47 8.19 9.39
N VAL A 175 6.16 8.02 9.49
CA VAL A 175 5.24 9.09 9.93
C VAL A 175 5.56 9.53 11.37
N TRP A 176 5.73 8.57 12.27
CA TRP A 176 6.10 8.86 13.66
C TRP A 176 7.46 9.57 13.76
N TYR A 177 8.44 9.15 12.98
CA TYR A 177 9.76 9.75 12.96
C TYR A 177 9.71 11.22 12.51
N ALA A 178 8.97 11.53 11.43
CA ALA A 178 8.76 12.90 10.99
C ALA A 178 8.16 13.79 12.10
N ALA A 179 7.08 13.30 12.71
CA ALA A 179 6.41 14.04 13.79
C ALA A 179 7.35 14.31 14.98
N THR A 180 8.23 13.36 15.33
CA THR A 180 9.20 13.54 16.43
C THR A 180 10.33 14.49 16.08
N MET A 181 10.77 14.54 14.83
CA MET A 181 11.78 15.49 14.36
C MET A 181 11.24 16.92 14.40
N ASP A 182 10.06 17.14 13.88
CA ASP A 182 9.43 18.46 13.84
C ASP A 182 9.14 19.00 15.25
N THR A 183 8.71 18.13 16.18
CA THR A 183 8.51 18.49 17.58
C THR A 183 9.81 18.92 18.26
N LYS A 184 10.92 18.21 18.00
CA LYS A 184 12.22 18.57 18.57
C LYS A 184 12.76 19.87 18.01
N ALA A 185 12.57 20.14 16.73
CA ALA A 185 12.96 21.41 16.12
C ALA A 185 12.20 22.59 16.73
N SER A 186 10.89 22.46 16.95
CA SER A 186 10.06 23.50 17.57
C SER A 186 10.41 23.75 19.04
N GLY A 187 10.76 22.71 19.80
CA GLY A 187 11.14 22.82 21.22
C GLY A 187 12.57 23.31 21.46
N SER A 188 13.41 23.43 20.44
CA SER A 188 14.77 23.98 20.53
C SER A 188 14.82 25.50 20.29
N GLU A 189 13.70 26.11 19.92
CA GLU A 189 13.54 27.54 19.69
C GLU A 189 12.97 28.31 20.95
N GLU A 190 12.59 27.59 22.01
CA GLU A 190 12.20 28.12 23.33
C GLU A 190 13.40 28.08 24.31
#